data_b9ffc0adc168fef0b8300a163ada9283
#
_entry.id   b9ffc0adc168fef0b8300a163ada9283
#
_cell.length_a   1.000
_cell.length_b   1.000
_cell.length_c   1.000
_cell.angle_alpha   90.00
_cell.angle_beta   90.00
_cell.angle_gamma   90.00
#
_symmetry.space_group_name_H-M   'P 1'
#
loop_
_entity.id
_entity.type
_entity.pdbx_description
1 polymer ?
#
loop_
_entity_poly.entity_id
_entity_poly.type
_entity_poly.pdbx_seq_one_letter_code
_entity_poly.pdbx_strand_id
1 'polypeptide(L)'
;MLPWEYVAIANGGSGNRLNILPQEFEGDESQNAFAGVTFLGLNEMILSWDKICLLSRQFKDITTIEASSNDLVTLQLNGPSTLLPLTLTSLTLEYNDFSSISDLLPLTGLTALKSLHLKGNKISTVSAGHQGEKTVFSDQLSYVDLSYNKVCGWEFVDSLPDVFPGMTALRMSHNPVYEAAVKPGDVMTSADEGYMLTLGRLANLKSLNFSTITPAERTNAEIFYLSRIAKEMAAVPESEEGTVTRKHRRFSELCKIYEAPLVRRAEKAINPDLLEARLIKFTFYLPASTLPGQTSEISKVQEIPRGFDVYRIKGIVGKLFDLRPLSLCLIWETGEWDPVAGYEDEEYDSEDLEEEGDSVTVDTKNRSAKGKWMRREVELEDSTRQVGNSVDGMEAKVRLELR
;
A
#
# COMPACT_ATOMS: atom_id res chain seq x y z
N MET A 1 -32.19 -31.67 15.57
CA MET A 1 -31.02 -32.31 16.23
C MET A 1 -29.92 -32.30 15.18
N LEU A 2 -28.97 -31.35 15.25
CA LEU A 2 -27.79 -31.30 14.40
C LEU A 2 -26.72 -32.16 15.08
N PRO A 3 -25.92 -32.89 14.32
CA PRO A 3 -24.94 -33.80 14.89
C PRO A 3 -23.78 -33.03 15.48
N TRP A 4 -23.66 -33.06 16.80
CA TRP A 4 -22.54 -32.57 17.59
C TRP A 4 -21.29 -33.46 17.48
N GLU A 5 -21.20 -34.30 16.45
CA GLU A 5 -20.41 -35.52 16.49
C GLU A 5 -18.91 -35.33 16.15
N TYR A 6 -18.46 -34.13 15.76
CA TYR A 6 -17.08 -34.03 15.29
C TYR A 6 -16.39 -32.74 15.75
N VAL A 7 -15.72 -32.79 16.87
CA VAL A 7 -14.62 -31.88 17.20
C VAL A 7 -13.32 -32.52 16.74
N ALA A 8 -12.72 -32.04 15.68
CA ALA A 8 -11.44 -32.58 15.21
C ALA A 8 -10.29 -31.94 16.01
N ILE A 9 -9.65 -32.70 16.86
CA ILE A 9 -8.47 -32.29 17.62
C ILE A 9 -7.26 -32.96 16.98
N ALA A 10 -6.29 -32.14 16.50
CA ALA A 10 -5.04 -32.63 15.95
C ALA A 10 -3.87 -32.29 16.88
N ASN A 11 -3.13 -33.31 17.31
CA ASN A 11 -1.81 -33.11 17.92
C ASN A 11 -0.77 -32.85 16.84
N GLY A 12 0.03 -31.78 16.98
CA GLY A 12 1.13 -31.50 16.08
C GLY A 12 2.13 -32.64 16.06
N GLY A 13 2.09 -33.47 14.99
CA GLY A 13 3.15 -34.43 14.74
C GLY A 13 2.75 -35.85 14.36
N SER A 14 1.54 -36.30 14.53
CA SER A 14 1.02 -37.54 13.92
C SER A 14 -0.48 -37.71 14.19
N GLY A 15 -1.20 -37.56 13.18
CA GLY A 15 -2.58 -37.84 12.80
C GLY A 15 -3.58 -38.52 13.72
N ASN A 16 -3.58 -38.31 15.00
CA ASN A 16 -4.66 -38.77 15.87
C ASN A 16 -5.75 -37.69 15.98
N ARG A 17 -6.81 -37.83 15.19
CA ARG A 17 -8.06 -37.11 15.36
C ARG A 17 -8.82 -37.74 16.50
N LEU A 18 -8.98 -37.03 17.61
CA LEU A 18 -9.88 -37.40 18.69
C LEU A 18 -11.26 -36.80 18.41
N ASN A 19 -12.27 -37.65 18.25
CA ASN A 19 -13.67 -37.22 18.23
C ASN A 19 -14.17 -37.21 19.69
N ILE A 20 -14.45 -36.03 20.23
CA ILE A 20 -14.93 -35.86 21.60
C ILE A 20 -16.39 -35.46 21.57
N LEU A 21 -17.26 -36.26 22.23
CA LEU A 21 -18.66 -35.93 22.36
C LEU A 21 -18.88 -34.89 23.49
N PRO A 22 -19.81 -33.94 23.34
CA PRO A 22 -20.04 -32.87 24.33
C PRO A 22 -20.43 -33.35 25.72
N GLN A 23 -20.91 -34.59 25.87
CA GLN A 23 -21.30 -35.18 27.15
C GLN A 23 -20.15 -35.61 28.07
N GLU A 24 -18.90 -35.65 27.51
CA GLU A 24 -17.72 -36.06 28.30
C GLU A 24 -17.03 -34.87 29.00
N PHE A 25 -17.56 -33.65 28.86
CA PHE A 25 -16.95 -32.41 29.40
C PHE A 25 -17.46 -32.00 30.79
N GLU A 26 -18.34 -32.76 31.43
CA GLU A 26 -18.96 -32.37 32.71
C GLU A 26 -18.19 -32.81 33.97
N GLY A 27 -16.97 -33.37 33.87
CA GLY A 27 -16.20 -33.88 35.01
C GLY A 27 -14.89 -33.15 35.28
N ASP A 28 -14.63 -32.83 36.54
CA ASP A 28 -13.43 -32.15 37.04
C ASP A 28 -12.11 -32.97 36.86
N GLU A 29 -12.22 -34.25 36.52
CA GLU A 29 -11.09 -35.17 36.28
C GLU A 29 -10.49 -35.07 34.85
N SER A 30 -11.11 -34.34 33.94
CA SER A 30 -10.69 -34.25 32.52
C SER A 30 -9.51 -33.33 32.25
N GLN A 31 -9.07 -32.51 33.20
CA GLN A 31 -8.05 -31.49 33.01
C GLN A 31 -6.67 -32.01 32.53
N ASN A 32 -6.36 -33.28 32.75
CA ASN A 32 -5.13 -33.93 32.30
C ASN A 32 -5.32 -34.77 31.02
N ALA A 33 -6.57 -35.04 30.60
CA ALA A 33 -6.84 -35.89 29.44
C ALA A 33 -6.42 -35.26 28.12
N PHE A 34 -6.27 -33.90 28.06
CA PHE A 34 -5.97 -33.13 26.86
C PHE A 34 -4.64 -32.38 26.93
N ALA A 35 -3.72 -32.83 27.80
CA ALA A 35 -2.38 -32.27 27.87
C ALA A 35 -1.64 -32.43 26.55
N GLY A 36 -0.96 -31.37 26.10
CA GLY A 36 -0.22 -31.34 24.86
C GLY A 36 -1.05 -31.09 23.59
N VAL A 37 -2.36 -30.85 23.69
CA VAL A 37 -3.18 -30.41 22.55
C VAL A 37 -2.97 -28.92 22.33
N THR A 38 -2.42 -28.57 21.18
CA THR A 38 -2.08 -27.17 20.83
C THR A 38 -2.97 -26.57 19.74
N PHE A 39 -3.72 -27.40 19.03
CA PHE A 39 -4.61 -27.01 17.93
C PHE A 39 -6.04 -27.49 18.17
N LEU A 40 -7.01 -26.60 17.94
CA LEU A 40 -8.45 -26.91 18.04
C LEU A 40 -9.17 -26.43 16.77
N GLY A 41 -9.72 -27.36 16.00
CA GLY A 41 -10.50 -27.07 14.79
C GLY A 41 -12.01 -27.19 15.07
N LEU A 42 -12.73 -26.08 14.91
CA LEU A 42 -14.18 -25.94 15.15
C LEU A 42 -14.89 -25.33 13.94
N ASN A 43 -14.38 -25.58 12.73
CA ASN A 43 -14.93 -25.02 11.50
C ASN A 43 -16.28 -25.67 11.13
N GLU A 44 -17.23 -24.88 10.59
CA GLU A 44 -18.51 -25.35 10.03
C GLU A 44 -19.42 -26.10 11.05
N MET A 45 -19.34 -25.73 12.34
CA MET A 45 -20.07 -26.42 13.39
C MET A 45 -21.28 -25.63 13.91
N ILE A 46 -21.53 -24.43 13.41
CA ILE A 46 -22.60 -23.53 13.84
C ILE A 46 -22.57 -23.32 15.38
N LEU A 47 -21.35 -23.09 15.89
CA LEU A 47 -21.13 -22.87 17.31
C LEU A 47 -21.26 -21.39 17.66
N SER A 48 -21.95 -21.09 18.76
CA SER A 48 -21.91 -19.75 19.35
C SER A 48 -20.54 -19.47 19.96
N TRP A 49 -20.19 -18.17 20.08
CA TRP A 49 -18.92 -17.74 20.66
C TRP A 49 -18.70 -18.28 22.07
N ASP A 50 -19.74 -18.28 22.92
CA ASP A 50 -19.67 -18.81 24.27
C ASP A 50 -19.28 -20.30 24.30
N LYS A 51 -19.77 -21.08 23.34
CA LYS A 51 -19.43 -22.52 23.24
C LYS A 51 -17.99 -22.71 22.77
N ILE A 52 -17.50 -21.89 21.82
CA ILE A 52 -16.11 -21.91 21.38
C ILE A 52 -15.19 -21.62 22.56
N CYS A 53 -15.50 -20.60 23.36
CA CYS A 53 -14.74 -20.26 24.57
C CYS A 53 -14.78 -21.38 25.60
N LEU A 54 -15.95 -21.98 25.86
CA LEU A 54 -16.09 -23.07 26.80
C LEU A 54 -15.25 -24.29 26.38
N LEU A 55 -15.32 -24.69 25.13
CA LEU A 55 -14.54 -25.81 24.58
C LEU A 55 -13.04 -25.53 24.66
N SER A 56 -12.60 -24.35 24.25
CA SER A 56 -11.17 -23.99 24.21
C SER A 56 -10.50 -24.05 25.60
N ARG A 57 -11.23 -23.76 26.66
CA ARG A 57 -10.74 -23.79 28.06
C ARG A 57 -10.41 -25.17 28.59
N GLN A 58 -10.91 -26.21 27.96
CA GLN A 58 -10.59 -27.59 28.33
C GLN A 58 -9.13 -27.95 27.97
N PHE A 59 -8.49 -27.14 27.12
CA PHE A 59 -7.15 -27.38 26.59
C PHE A 59 -6.17 -26.36 27.15
N LYS A 60 -5.31 -26.72 28.08
CA LYS A 60 -4.37 -25.80 28.76
C LYS A 60 -3.26 -25.28 27.81
N ASP A 61 -2.84 -26.14 26.85
CA ASP A 61 -1.70 -25.91 26.00
C ASP A 61 -2.12 -25.37 24.60
N ILE A 62 -3.41 -24.97 24.45
CA ILE A 62 -3.95 -24.50 23.18
C ILE A 62 -3.26 -23.21 22.72
N THR A 63 -2.74 -23.21 21.50
CA THR A 63 -2.10 -22.06 20.88
C THR A 63 -2.78 -21.63 19.59
N THR A 64 -3.56 -22.52 18.96
CA THR A 64 -4.23 -22.28 17.69
C THR A 64 -5.67 -22.73 17.75
N ILE A 65 -6.59 -21.84 17.36
CA ILE A 65 -8.02 -22.15 17.21
C ILE A 65 -8.46 -21.76 15.81
N GLU A 66 -9.18 -22.66 15.14
CA GLU A 66 -9.90 -22.39 13.91
C GLU A 66 -11.40 -22.54 14.16
N ALA A 67 -12.17 -21.48 13.90
CA ALA A 67 -13.62 -21.43 14.08
C ALA A 67 -14.28 -20.71 12.89
N SER A 68 -13.90 -21.10 11.69
CA SER A 68 -14.43 -20.56 10.44
C SER A 68 -15.83 -21.08 10.15
N SER A 69 -16.64 -20.30 9.43
CA SER A 69 -18.00 -20.69 8.97
C SER A 69 -18.92 -21.14 10.13
N ASN A 70 -18.98 -20.31 11.18
CA ASN A 70 -19.88 -20.54 12.34
C ASN A 70 -21.00 -19.49 12.44
N ASP A 71 -21.20 -18.66 11.41
CA ASP A 71 -22.22 -17.60 11.37
C ASP A 71 -22.07 -16.57 12.51
N LEU A 72 -20.85 -16.34 13.00
CA LEU A 72 -20.58 -15.39 14.07
C LEU A 72 -20.70 -13.95 13.56
N VAL A 73 -21.57 -13.15 14.21
CA VAL A 73 -21.80 -11.75 13.87
C VAL A 73 -21.00 -10.81 14.79
N THR A 74 -20.90 -11.17 16.06
CA THR A 74 -20.19 -10.42 17.11
C THR A 74 -19.70 -11.36 18.18
N LEU A 75 -18.60 -11.00 18.84
CA LEU A 75 -18.03 -11.76 19.95
C LEU A 75 -18.51 -11.17 21.29
N GLN A 76 -19.81 -11.24 21.58
CA GLN A 76 -20.34 -10.72 22.84
C GLN A 76 -19.92 -11.59 24.02
N LEU A 77 -19.52 -10.94 25.10
CA LEU A 77 -19.19 -11.59 26.38
C LEU A 77 -20.44 -11.61 27.26
N ASN A 78 -21.04 -12.79 27.42
CA ASN A 78 -22.18 -12.98 28.30
C ASN A 78 -21.79 -13.33 29.75
N GLY A 79 -20.49 -13.12 30.11
CA GLY A 79 -19.98 -13.36 31.47
C GLY A 79 -18.48 -13.61 31.53
N PRO A 80 -17.88 -13.72 32.73
CA PRO A 80 -16.42 -13.89 32.88
C PRO A 80 -15.90 -15.25 32.39
N SER A 81 -16.80 -16.18 32.08
CA SER A 81 -16.44 -17.49 31.52
C SER A 81 -16.31 -17.55 30.01
N THR A 82 -16.41 -16.43 29.30
CA THR A 82 -16.43 -16.38 27.83
C THR A 82 -15.11 -15.91 27.23
N LEU A 83 -14.01 -15.94 27.99
CA LEU A 83 -12.67 -15.57 27.50
C LEU A 83 -11.94 -16.80 26.96
N LEU A 84 -11.24 -16.60 25.82
CA LEU A 84 -10.30 -17.58 25.28
C LEU A 84 -9.05 -17.72 26.15
N PRO A 85 -8.32 -18.85 26.06
CA PRO A 85 -7.05 -19.05 26.74
C PRO A 85 -6.02 -17.99 26.36
N LEU A 86 -5.32 -17.43 27.35
CA LEU A 86 -4.27 -16.40 27.13
C LEU A 86 -3.03 -16.94 26.43
N THR A 87 -2.89 -18.26 26.31
CA THR A 87 -1.82 -18.93 25.54
C THR A 87 -2.01 -18.87 24.04
N LEU A 88 -3.20 -18.40 23.58
CA LEU A 88 -3.54 -18.40 22.17
C LEU A 88 -2.64 -17.44 21.36
N THR A 89 -2.00 -17.99 20.33
CA THR A 89 -1.12 -17.22 19.42
C THR A 89 -1.69 -17.07 18.02
N SER A 90 -2.61 -17.94 17.60
CA SER A 90 -3.25 -17.90 16.29
C SER A 90 -4.75 -18.16 16.40
N LEU A 91 -5.55 -17.30 15.77
CA LEU A 91 -7.00 -17.42 15.74
C LEU A 91 -7.51 -17.22 14.32
N THR A 92 -8.27 -18.22 13.83
CA THR A 92 -8.89 -18.19 12.50
C THR A 92 -10.41 -18.11 12.67
N LEU A 93 -10.99 -17.01 12.17
CA LEU A 93 -12.42 -16.69 12.18
C LEU A 93 -12.91 -16.36 10.76
N GLU A 94 -12.40 -17.08 9.78
CA GLU A 94 -12.74 -16.85 8.38
C GLU A 94 -14.20 -17.21 8.06
N TYR A 95 -14.75 -16.57 7.04
CA TYR A 95 -16.11 -16.86 6.54
C TYR A 95 -17.19 -16.85 7.62
N ASN A 96 -17.09 -15.90 8.55
CA ASN A 96 -18.15 -15.54 9.49
C ASN A 96 -18.87 -14.26 9.01
N ASP A 97 -19.68 -13.66 9.86
CA ASP A 97 -20.54 -12.53 9.50
C ASP A 97 -20.15 -11.22 10.20
N PHE A 98 -18.89 -11.08 10.63
CA PHE A 98 -18.41 -9.83 11.24
C PHE A 98 -18.51 -8.67 10.27
N SER A 99 -19.09 -7.55 10.70
CA SER A 99 -19.28 -6.34 9.90
C SER A 99 -18.32 -5.19 10.25
N SER A 100 -17.78 -5.23 11.48
CA SER A 100 -16.89 -4.24 12.04
C SER A 100 -15.75 -4.88 12.82
N ILE A 101 -14.60 -4.20 12.91
CA ILE A 101 -13.52 -4.63 13.81
C ILE A 101 -13.96 -4.55 15.28
N SER A 102 -14.86 -3.64 15.64
CA SER A 102 -15.42 -3.55 17.00
C SER A 102 -16.21 -4.79 17.41
N ASP A 103 -16.69 -5.61 16.47
CA ASP A 103 -17.35 -6.89 16.77
C ASP A 103 -16.38 -7.89 17.43
N LEU A 104 -15.07 -7.63 17.31
CA LEU A 104 -13.98 -8.45 17.82
C LEU A 104 -13.38 -7.90 19.12
N LEU A 105 -14.00 -6.92 19.77
CA LEU A 105 -13.51 -6.26 20.98
C LEU A 105 -13.02 -7.23 22.07
N PRO A 106 -13.69 -8.36 22.35
CA PRO A 106 -13.23 -9.33 23.35
C PRO A 106 -11.84 -9.93 23.09
N LEU A 107 -11.36 -9.91 21.85
CA LEU A 107 -10.03 -10.43 21.49
C LEU A 107 -8.88 -9.49 21.87
N THR A 108 -9.16 -8.24 22.20
CA THR A 108 -8.14 -7.25 22.58
C THR A 108 -7.40 -7.65 23.86
N GLY A 109 -8.03 -8.48 24.72
CA GLY A 109 -7.41 -9.05 25.92
C GLY A 109 -6.38 -10.16 25.66
N LEU A 110 -6.28 -10.68 24.43
CA LEU A 110 -5.36 -11.77 24.08
C LEU A 110 -3.95 -11.22 23.78
N THR A 111 -3.16 -11.03 24.82
CA THR A 111 -1.84 -10.41 24.72
C THR A 111 -0.79 -11.25 24.00
N ALA A 112 -0.98 -12.58 23.93
CA ALA A 112 -0.08 -13.48 23.21
C ALA A 112 -0.45 -13.70 21.74
N LEU A 113 -1.59 -13.16 21.27
CA LEU A 113 -2.07 -13.37 19.90
C LEU A 113 -1.13 -12.70 18.88
N LYS A 114 -0.64 -13.49 17.92
CA LYS A 114 0.30 -13.07 16.87
C LYS A 114 -0.35 -13.03 15.49
N SER A 115 -1.32 -13.91 15.26
CA SER A 115 -1.99 -14.07 13.97
C SER A 115 -3.50 -14.08 14.11
N LEU A 116 -4.19 -13.22 13.33
CA LEU A 116 -5.64 -13.13 13.28
C LEU A 116 -6.12 -13.22 11.83
N HIS A 117 -6.91 -14.24 11.51
CA HIS A 117 -7.43 -14.51 10.18
C HIS A 117 -8.93 -14.20 10.13
N LEU A 118 -9.29 -13.16 9.35
CA LEU A 118 -10.66 -12.65 9.20
C LEU A 118 -11.13 -12.67 7.73
N LYS A 119 -10.50 -13.49 6.91
CA LYS A 119 -10.82 -13.60 5.48
C LYS A 119 -12.30 -13.93 5.27
N GLY A 120 -12.92 -13.35 4.25
CA GLY A 120 -14.26 -13.75 3.81
C GLY A 120 -15.40 -13.30 4.73
N ASN A 121 -15.18 -12.31 5.61
CA ASN A 121 -16.20 -11.69 6.42
C ASN A 121 -16.90 -10.53 5.68
N LYS A 122 -17.68 -9.73 6.40
CA LYS A 122 -18.41 -8.57 5.89
C LYS A 122 -17.84 -7.25 6.43
N ILE A 123 -16.58 -7.25 6.91
CA ILE A 123 -15.96 -6.11 7.59
C ILE A 123 -15.85 -4.94 6.61
N SER A 124 -16.44 -3.81 6.97
CA SER A 124 -16.44 -2.57 6.20
C SER A 124 -16.00 -1.36 7.02
N THR A 125 -16.09 -1.43 8.35
CA THR A 125 -15.80 -0.33 9.27
C THR A 125 -14.94 -0.80 10.45
N VAL A 126 -14.26 0.14 11.10
CA VAL A 126 -13.52 -0.13 12.34
C VAL A 126 -14.44 -0.08 13.55
N SER A 127 -15.40 0.84 13.58
CA SER A 127 -16.32 1.03 14.69
C SER A 127 -17.77 0.92 14.22
N ALA A 128 -18.58 0.15 14.93
CA ALA A 128 -20.02 -0.02 14.69
C ALA A 128 -20.88 1.14 15.24
N GLY A 129 -20.31 2.34 15.45
CA GLY A 129 -21.07 3.50 15.90
C GLY A 129 -21.37 3.56 17.40
N HIS A 130 -20.89 2.62 18.19
CA HIS A 130 -21.00 2.66 19.65
C HIS A 130 -19.92 3.57 20.24
N GLN A 131 -20.35 4.66 20.84
CA GLN A 131 -19.49 5.61 21.55
C GLN A 131 -18.93 4.92 22.81
N GLY A 132 -17.62 4.76 22.90
CA GLY A 132 -16.97 4.53 24.18
C GLY A 132 -15.69 3.71 24.19
N GLU A 133 -15.61 2.56 23.59
CA GLU A 133 -14.42 1.72 23.68
C GLU A 133 -13.65 1.65 22.36
N LYS A 134 -12.38 2.08 22.43
CA LYS A 134 -11.48 1.98 21.28
C LYS A 134 -10.96 0.54 21.20
N THR A 135 -11.26 -0.15 20.11
CA THR A 135 -10.73 -1.48 19.85
C THR A 135 -9.26 -1.38 19.49
N VAL A 136 -8.36 -1.74 20.41
CA VAL A 136 -6.92 -1.75 20.22
C VAL A 136 -6.38 -3.13 20.62
N PHE A 137 -5.75 -3.80 19.67
CA PHE A 137 -5.13 -5.10 19.90
C PHE A 137 -3.73 -4.96 20.49
N SER A 138 -3.20 -6.09 21.01
CA SER A 138 -1.84 -6.16 21.51
C SER A 138 -0.81 -5.85 20.40
N ASP A 139 0.33 -5.27 20.78
CA ASP A 139 1.50 -5.06 19.92
C ASP A 139 2.18 -6.37 19.47
N GLN A 140 1.82 -7.50 20.06
CA GLN A 140 2.25 -8.83 19.65
C GLN A 140 1.51 -9.33 18.39
N LEU A 141 0.33 -8.76 18.06
CA LEU A 141 -0.45 -9.13 16.89
C LEU A 141 0.22 -8.56 15.62
N SER A 142 1.02 -9.39 14.99
CA SER A 142 1.85 -8.99 13.85
C SER A 142 1.25 -9.33 12.48
N TYR A 143 0.38 -10.32 12.39
CA TYR A 143 -0.27 -10.76 11.15
C TYR A 143 -1.78 -10.61 11.22
N VAL A 144 -2.37 -9.94 10.22
CA VAL A 144 -3.82 -9.79 10.07
C VAL A 144 -4.24 -10.10 8.63
N ASP A 145 -5.22 -10.98 8.46
CA ASP A 145 -5.84 -11.26 7.16
C ASP A 145 -7.24 -10.66 7.09
N LEU A 146 -7.40 -9.62 6.30
CA LEU A 146 -8.66 -8.94 5.99
C LEU A 146 -9.07 -9.15 4.53
N SER A 147 -8.51 -10.13 3.82
CA SER A 147 -8.87 -10.40 2.43
C SER A 147 -10.33 -10.81 2.27
N TYR A 148 -10.91 -10.55 1.10
CA TYR A 148 -12.32 -10.90 0.80
C TYR A 148 -13.34 -10.29 1.79
N ASN A 149 -13.11 -9.07 2.25
CA ASN A 149 -14.04 -8.30 3.07
C ASN A 149 -14.77 -7.21 2.26
N LYS A 150 -15.36 -6.23 2.93
CA LYS A 150 -16.17 -5.17 2.31
C LYS A 150 -15.59 -3.78 2.53
N VAL A 151 -14.28 -3.68 2.74
CA VAL A 151 -13.59 -2.41 2.92
C VAL A 151 -13.64 -1.62 1.61
N CYS A 152 -14.27 -0.42 1.63
CA CYS A 152 -14.46 0.43 0.45
C CYS A 152 -13.73 1.78 0.54
N GLY A 153 -13.26 2.21 1.71
CA GLY A 153 -12.64 3.50 1.93
C GLY A 153 -11.21 3.42 2.48
N TRP A 154 -10.38 4.38 2.09
CA TRP A 154 -8.99 4.47 2.57
C TRP A 154 -8.91 4.88 4.05
N GLU A 155 -9.94 5.51 4.60
CA GLU A 155 -10.04 5.86 6.02
C GLU A 155 -9.97 4.63 6.92
N PHE A 156 -10.50 3.50 6.45
CA PHE A 156 -10.35 2.22 7.13
C PHE A 156 -8.87 1.81 7.22
N VAL A 157 -8.15 1.89 6.10
CA VAL A 157 -6.72 1.55 6.03
C VAL A 157 -5.90 2.49 6.92
N ASP A 158 -6.20 3.79 6.92
CA ASP A 158 -5.51 4.79 7.74
C ASP A 158 -5.72 4.57 9.25
N SER A 159 -6.80 3.89 9.63
CA SER A 159 -7.10 3.56 11.03
C SER A 159 -6.42 2.28 11.54
N LEU A 160 -5.96 1.40 10.64
CA LEU A 160 -5.36 0.11 11.02
C LEU A 160 -4.17 0.22 11.99
N PRO A 161 -3.24 1.20 11.88
CA PRO A 161 -2.16 1.35 12.85
C PRO A 161 -2.62 1.67 14.27
N ASP A 162 -3.80 2.28 14.43
CA ASP A 162 -4.36 2.59 15.75
C ASP A 162 -5.08 1.38 16.37
N VAL A 163 -5.56 0.47 15.52
CA VAL A 163 -6.25 -0.75 15.92
C VAL A 163 -5.26 -1.90 16.14
N PHE A 164 -4.29 -2.03 15.25
CA PHE A 164 -3.28 -3.09 15.23
C PHE A 164 -1.85 -2.50 15.28
N PRO A 165 -1.43 -1.97 16.43
CA PRO A 165 -0.14 -1.27 16.55
C PRO A 165 1.08 -2.15 16.24
N GLY A 166 0.98 -3.45 16.47
CA GLY A 166 2.04 -4.42 16.20
C GLY A 166 2.06 -5.00 14.78
N MET A 167 1.10 -4.60 13.92
CA MET A 167 0.94 -5.21 12.61
C MET A 167 2.10 -4.92 11.67
N THR A 168 2.74 -5.98 11.19
CA THR A 168 3.83 -5.94 10.19
C THR A 168 3.51 -6.72 8.92
N ALA A 169 2.50 -7.59 8.96
CA ALA A 169 2.04 -8.37 7.82
C ALA A 169 0.52 -8.24 7.68
N LEU A 170 0.06 -7.87 6.50
CA LEU A 170 -1.35 -7.63 6.18
C LEU A 170 -1.73 -8.37 4.90
N ARG A 171 -2.92 -8.99 4.90
CA ARG A 171 -3.61 -9.40 3.68
C ARG A 171 -4.89 -8.59 3.55
N MET A 172 -5.06 -7.97 2.38
CA MET A 172 -6.19 -7.08 2.13
C MET A 172 -6.72 -7.17 0.69
N SER A 173 -6.25 -8.16 -0.07
CA SER A 173 -6.73 -8.42 -1.44
C SER A 173 -8.24 -8.70 -1.49
N HIS A 174 -8.85 -8.49 -2.65
CA HIS A 174 -10.28 -8.71 -2.85
C HIS A 174 -11.19 -7.90 -1.91
N ASN A 175 -10.82 -6.65 -1.66
CA ASN A 175 -11.68 -5.67 -1.03
C ASN A 175 -12.09 -4.59 -2.05
N PRO A 176 -13.32 -4.05 -1.96
CA PRO A 176 -13.79 -3.02 -2.90
C PRO A 176 -12.88 -1.79 -3.03
N VAL A 177 -12.09 -1.45 -2.00
CA VAL A 177 -11.13 -0.33 -2.01
C VAL A 177 -10.08 -0.45 -3.12
N TYR A 178 -9.80 -1.67 -3.60
CA TYR A 178 -8.88 -1.93 -4.71
C TYR A 178 -9.56 -1.96 -6.08
N GLU A 179 -10.90 -2.01 -6.12
CA GLU A 179 -11.69 -2.17 -7.34
C GLU A 179 -12.56 -0.93 -7.62
N ALA A 180 -12.71 -0.03 -6.64
CA ALA A 180 -13.62 1.08 -6.74
C ALA A 180 -13.05 2.25 -7.56
N ALA A 181 -13.77 2.66 -8.59
CA ALA A 181 -13.69 4.02 -9.10
C ALA A 181 -14.20 4.98 -8.01
N VAL A 182 -13.33 5.86 -7.50
CA VAL A 182 -13.65 6.75 -6.37
C VAL A 182 -14.75 7.75 -6.71
N LYS A 183 -14.99 8.05 -7.99
CA LYS A 183 -16.09 8.89 -8.50
C LYS A 183 -16.46 8.48 -9.92
N PRO A 184 -17.70 8.78 -10.38
CA PRO A 184 -18.05 8.66 -11.80
C PRO A 184 -17.14 9.55 -12.63
N GLY A 185 -16.28 8.93 -13.47
CA GLY A 185 -15.27 9.62 -14.28
C GLY A 185 -13.82 9.44 -13.83
N ASP A 186 -13.56 8.92 -12.64
CA ASP A 186 -12.22 8.51 -12.22
C ASP A 186 -11.82 7.18 -12.88
N VAL A 187 -10.54 7.07 -13.23
CA VAL A 187 -9.95 5.81 -13.69
C VAL A 187 -10.03 4.80 -12.52
N MET A 188 -10.52 3.61 -12.78
CA MET A 188 -10.53 2.53 -11.78
C MET A 188 -9.13 2.36 -11.19
N THR A 189 -9.04 2.34 -9.86
CA THR A 189 -7.78 2.02 -9.18
C THR A 189 -7.37 0.60 -9.58
N SER A 190 -6.22 0.45 -10.20
CA SER A 190 -5.71 -0.89 -10.51
C SER A 190 -5.30 -1.60 -9.20
N ALA A 191 -5.21 -2.92 -9.23
CA ALA A 191 -4.73 -3.69 -8.08
C ALA A 191 -3.32 -3.24 -7.65
N ASP A 192 -2.48 -2.87 -8.62
CA ASP A 192 -1.12 -2.36 -8.39
C ASP A 192 -1.15 -0.98 -7.71
N GLU A 193 -2.02 -0.07 -8.14
CA GLU A 193 -2.21 1.22 -7.47
C GLU A 193 -2.73 1.04 -6.04
N GLY A 194 -3.67 0.12 -5.83
CA GLY A 194 -4.18 -0.23 -4.50
C GLY A 194 -3.07 -0.75 -3.59
N TYR A 195 -2.18 -1.59 -4.11
CA TYR A 195 -0.99 -2.08 -3.41
C TYR A 195 -0.08 -0.90 -3.01
N MET A 196 0.28 -0.05 -3.95
CA MET A 196 1.14 1.13 -3.73
C MET A 196 0.53 2.09 -2.71
N LEU A 197 -0.77 2.38 -2.80
CA LEU A 197 -1.47 3.25 -1.85
C LEU A 197 -1.51 2.66 -0.44
N THR A 198 -1.65 1.34 -0.30
CA THR A 198 -1.60 0.66 0.99
C THR A 198 -0.22 0.79 1.63
N LEU A 199 0.85 0.55 0.86
CA LEU A 199 2.22 0.71 1.33
C LEU A 199 2.53 2.16 1.72
N GLY A 200 2.10 3.13 0.91
CA GLY A 200 2.30 4.55 1.20
C GLY A 200 1.63 5.00 2.51
N ARG A 201 0.48 4.40 2.87
CA ARG A 201 -0.29 4.70 4.09
C ARG A 201 0.23 3.99 5.33
N LEU A 202 0.75 2.76 5.21
CA LEU A 202 1.13 1.89 6.31
C LEU A 202 2.66 1.72 6.39
N ALA A 203 3.33 2.56 7.19
CA ALA A 203 4.78 2.59 7.31
C ALA A 203 5.41 1.28 7.81
N ASN A 204 4.74 0.61 8.77
CA ASN A 204 5.33 -0.51 9.51
C ASN A 204 5.20 -1.87 8.82
N LEU A 205 4.53 -1.94 7.67
CA LEU A 205 4.37 -3.22 6.96
C LEU A 205 5.71 -3.72 6.42
N LYS A 206 5.97 -5.00 6.66
CA LYS A 206 7.09 -5.77 6.07
C LYS A 206 6.59 -6.74 5.00
N SER A 207 5.30 -7.10 5.04
CA SER A 207 4.68 -7.97 4.05
C SER A 207 3.24 -7.52 3.76
N LEU A 208 2.86 -7.51 2.48
CA LEU A 208 1.50 -7.25 2.01
C LEU A 208 1.09 -8.31 1.00
N ASN A 209 -0.07 -8.95 1.21
CA ASN A 209 -0.63 -10.00 0.34
C ASN A 209 0.38 -11.12 0.02
N PHE A 210 1.13 -11.58 1.04
CA PHE A 210 2.21 -12.57 1.00
C PHE A 210 3.52 -12.12 0.33
N SER A 211 3.57 -10.95 -0.29
CA SER A 211 4.82 -10.41 -0.84
C SER A 211 5.61 -9.69 0.25
N THR A 212 6.89 -9.98 0.36
CA THR A 212 7.81 -9.21 1.20
C THR A 212 8.09 -7.87 0.55
N ILE A 213 7.99 -6.79 1.33
CA ILE A 213 8.16 -5.42 0.85
C ILE A 213 9.65 -5.07 0.84
N THR A 214 10.20 -4.84 -0.33
CA THR A 214 11.57 -4.36 -0.49
C THR A 214 11.68 -2.86 -0.18
N PRO A 215 12.89 -2.35 0.18
CA PRO A 215 13.11 -0.91 0.36
C PRO A 215 12.78 -0.09 -0.88
N ALA A 216 13.07 -0.61 -2.08
CA ALA A 216 12.75 0.05 -3.33
C ALA A 216 11.23 0.17 -3.57
N GLU A 217 10.48 -0.91 -3.35
CA GLU A 217 9.01 -0.88 -3.43
C GLU A 217 8.41 0.09 -2.42
N ARG A 218 8.93 0.13 -1.19
CA ARG A 218 8.52 1.08 -0.16
C ARG A 218 8.69 2.51 -0.63
N THR A 219 9.87 2.85 -1.14
CA THR A 219 10.19 4.19 -1.65
C THR A 219 9.27 4.57 -2.80
N ASN A 220 9.08 3.67 -3.78
CA ASN A 220 8.21 3.90 -4.92
C ASN A 220 6.76 4.14 -4.49
N ALA A 221 6.26 3.34 -3.56
CA ALA A 221 4.90 3.44 -3.05
C ALA A 221 4.66 4.77 -2.29
N GLU A 222 5.62 5.20 -1.49
CA GLU A 222 5.52 6.44 -0.72
C GLU A 222 5.57 7.67 -1.61
N ILE A 223 6.42 7.67 -2.65
CA ILE A 223 6.46 8.74 -3.66
C ILE A 223 5.18 8.75 -4.50
N PHE A 224 4.70 7.58 -4.92
CA PHE A 224 3.43 7.46 -5.62
C PHE A 224 2.28 8.03 -4.78
N TYR A 225 2.23 7.69 -3.49
CA TYR A 225 1.22 8.21 -2.58
C TYR A 225 1.30 9.73 -2.44
N LEU A 226 2.50 10.33 -2.31
CA LEU A 226 2.68 11.78 -2.32
C LEU A 226 2.18 12.41 -3.62
N SER A 227 2.42 11.78 -4.77
CA SER A 227 1.93 12.29 -6.06
C SER A 227 0.40 12.28 -6.14
N ARG A 228 -0.26 11.28 -5.56
CA ARG A 228 -1.73 11.23 -5.46
C ARG A 228 -2.27 12.33 -4.55
N ILE A 229 -1.63 12.60 -3.41
CA ILE A 229 -1.99 13.72 -2.54
C ILE A 229 -1.82 15.06 -3.28
N ALA A 230 -0.75 15.24 -4.04
CA ALA A 230 -0.54 16.44 -4.84
C ALA A 230 -1.65 16.64 -5.90
N LYS A 231 -2.13 15.57 -6.53
CA LYS A 231 -3.28 15.62 -7.45
C LYS A 231 -4.58 16.03 -6.72
N GLU A 232 -4.81 15.51 -5.51
CA GLU A 232 -5.96 15.91 -4.70
C GLU A 232 -5.86 17.39 -4.27
N MET A 233 -4.66 17.86 -3.88
CA MET A 233 -4.41 19.29 -3.57
C MET A 233 -4.60 20.18 -4.80
N ALA A 234 -4.19 19.73 -5.98
CA ALA A 234 -4.38 20.48 -7.23
C ALA A 234 -5.85 20.65 -7.61
N ALA A 235 -6.73 19.73 -7.18
CA ALA A 235 -8.17 19.78 -7.45
C ALA A 235 -8.95 20.77 -6.55
N VAL A 236 -8.32 21.32 -5.51
CA VAL A 236 -8.93 22.26 -4.58
C VAL A 236 -8.19 23.60 -4.59
N PRO A 237 -8.83 24.71 -4.18
CA PRO A 237 -8.17 26.00 -3.99
C PRO A 237 -7.03 25.89 -2.95
N GLU A 238 -6.00 26.72 -3.08
CA GLU A 238 -4.84 26.75 -2.17
C GLU A 238 -5.23 26.92 -0.70
N SER A 239 -6.29 27.72 -0.45
CA SER A 239 -6.84 27.91 0.89
C SER A 239 -7.40 26.63 1.54
N GLU A 240 -7.70 25.60 0.74
CA GLU A 240 -8.31 24.33 1.19
C GLU A 240 -7.31 23.16 1.22
N GLU A 241 -6.06 23.36 0.79
CA GLU A 241 -5.02 22.30 0.83
C GLU A 241 -4.84 21.69 2.21
N GLY A 242 -4.91 22.51 3.25
CA GLY A 242 -4.86 22.05 4.63
C GLY A 242 -5.97 21.05 5.00
N THR A 243 -7.09 21.06 4.27
CA THR A 243 -8.17 20.09 4.45
C THR A 243 -7.81 18.75 3.78
N VAL A 244 -7.17 18.79 2.63
CA VAL A 244 -6.67 17.59 1.95
C VAL A 244 -5.56 16.94 2.79
N THR A 245 -4.51 17.69 3.16
CA THR A 245 -3.35 17.16 3.87
C THR A 245 -3.71 16.53 5.22
N ARG A 246 -4.72 17.05 5.91
CA ARG A 246 -5.23 16.48 7.17
C ARG A 246 -5.86 15.10 7.02
N LYS A 247 -6.35 14.74 5.83
CA LYS A 247 -6.89 13.40 5.55
C LYS A 247 -5.80 12.35 5.40
N HIS A 248 -4.56 12.78 5.13
CA HIS A 248 -3.43 11.89 4.87
C HIS A 248 -2.48 11.88 6.06
N ARG A 249 -2.65 10.90 6.94
CA ARG A 249 -1.92 10.78 8.22
C ARG A 249 -0.40 10.90 8.07
N ARG A 250 0.17 10.32 7.01
CA ARG A 250 1.61 10.29 6.78
C ARG A 250 2.16 11.46 5.96
N PHE A 251 1.32 12.37 5.48
CA PHE A 251 1.77 13.45 4.60
C PHE A 251 2.95 14.25 5.16
N SER A 252 2.84 14.73 6.41
CA SER A 252 3.91 15.52 7.05
C SER A 252 5.20 14.73 7.29
N GLU A 253 5.11 13.43 7.57
CA GLU A 253 6.24 12.52 7.70
C GLU A 253 6.95 12.35 6.35
N LEU A 254 6.18 12.02 5.31
CA LEU A 254 6.71 11.76 3.97
C LEU A 254 7.33 13.01 3.34
N CYS A 255 6.77 14.19 3.57
CA CYS A 255 7.37 15.45 3.11
C CYS A 255 8.72 15.76 3.76
N LYS A 256 9.00 15.22 4.96
CA LYS A 256 10.32 15.35 5.58
C LYS A 256 11.36 14.41 4.96
N ILE A 257 10.91 13.27 4.44
CA ILE A 257 11.77 12.24 3.83
C ILE A 257 12.04 12.57 2.36
N TYR A 258 11.01 12.96 1.60
CA TYR A 258 11.04 13.08 0.14
C TYR A 258 10.87 14.51 -0.38
N GLU A 259 10.78 15.50 0.52
CA GLU A 259 10.35 16.87 0.22
C GLU A 259 8.83 16.97 -0.10
N ALA A 260 8.31 18.19 -0.07
CA ALA A 260 6.91 18.42 -0.39
C ALA A 260 6.66 18.26 -1.90
N PRO A 261 5.62 17.56 -2.31
CA PRO A 261 5.34 17.36 -3.72
C PRO A 261 4.94 18.70 -4.38
N LEU A 262 5.36 18.90 -5.62
CA LEU A 262 4.96 20.08 -6.39
C LEU A 262 3.48 19.98 -6.80
N VAL A 263 2.65 20.90 -6.28
CA VAL A 263 1.25 20.98 -6.63
C VAL A 263 1.10 21.74 -7.95
N ARG A 264 0.85 21.03 -9.04
CA ARG A 264 0.58 21.63 -10.35
C ARG A 264 -0.92 21.82 -10.50
N ARG A 265 -1.42 23.05 -10.26
CA ARG A 265 -2.79 23.40 -10.59
C ARG A 265 -2.90 23.65 -12.07
N ALA A 266 -3.90 23.05 -12.73
CA ALA A 266 -4.29 23.52 -14.05
C ALA A 266 -4.71 24.99 -13.90
N GLU A 267 -3.98 25.89 -14.51
CA GLU A 267 -4.47 27.24 -14.72
C GLU A 267 -5.89 27.12 -15.29
N LYS A 268 -6.83 27.97 -14.81
CA LYS A 268 -8.27 28.00 -15.10
C LYS A 268 -8.61 27.21 -16.35
N ALA A 269 -9.50 26.20 -16.24
CA ALA A 269 -9.93 25.40 -17.39
C ALA A 269 -10.18 26.33 -18.58
N ILE A 270 -9.18 26.40 -19.47
CA ILE A 270 -9.28 27.22 -20.68
C ILE A 270 -10.36 26.56 -21.50
N ASN A 271 -11.37 27.34 -21.88
CA ASN A 271 -12.43 26.83 -22.73
C ASN A 271 -11.81 26.10 -23.92
N PRO A 272 -12.10 24.80 -24.16
CA PRO A 272 -11.46 24.00 -25.21
C PRO A 272 -11.69 24.58 -26.62
N ASP A 273 -12.67 25.49 -26.78
CA ASP A 273 -12.94 26.18 -28.03
C ASP A 273 -12.03 27.40 -28.26
N LEU A 274 -11.34 27.87 -27.24
CA LEU A 274 -10.38 28.97 -27.39
C LEU A 274 -9.08 28.48 -28.06
N LEU A 275 -8.45 29.37 -28.86
CA LEU A 275 -7.19 29.10 -29.52
C LEU A 275 -6.09 28.70 -28.53
N GLU A 276 -6.08 29.32 -27.35
CA GLU A 276 -5.15 29.06 -26.25
C GLU A 276 -5.16 27.59 -25.79
N ALA A 277 -6.35 26.95 -25.74
CA ALA A 277 -6.48 25.53 -25.39
C ALA A 277 -5.86 24.60 -26.43
N ARG A 278 -5.63 25.07 -27.65
CA ARG A 278 -5.06 24.32 -28.77
C ARG A 278 -3.55 24.53 -28.93
N LEU A 279 -2.95 25.39 -28.11
CA LEU A 279 -1.52 25.68 -28.13
C LEU A 279 -0.80 25.02 -26.98
N ILE A 280 0.44 24.61 -27.21
CA ILE A 280 1.40 24.21 -26.18
C ILE A 280 2.51 25.23 -26.16
N LYS A 281 2.83 25.80 -25.02
CA LYS A 281 3.93 26.70 -24.80
C LYS A 281 5.22 25.93 -24.62
N PHE A 282 6.04 25.87 -25.65
CA PHE A 282 7.32 25.20 -25.61
C PHE A 282 8.42 26.17 -25.17
N THR A 283 9.22 25.75 -24.21
CA THR A 283 10.49 26.39 -23.86
C THR A 283 11.61 25.54 -24.41
N PHE A 284 12.13 25.91 -25.58
CA PHE A 284 13.28 25.26 -26.20
C PHE A 284 14.57 25.84 -25.65
N TYR A 285 15.54 25.00 -25.32
CA TYR A 285 16.84 25.48 -24.90
C TYR A 285 17.99 24.64 -25.46
N LEU A 286 19.10 25.35 -25.73
CA LEU A 286 20.34 24.77 -26.21
C LEU A 286 21.39 24.86 -25.10
N PRO A 287 21.89 23.72 -24.55
CA PRO A 287 22.90 23.72 -23.50
C PRO A 287 24.18 24.44 -23.89
N ALA A 288 24.89 25.02 -22.93
CA ALA A 288 26.08 25.85 -23.13
C ALA A 288 27.25 25.18 -23.89
N SER A 289 27.26 23.83 -23.96
CA SER A 289 28.36 23.09 -24.61
C SER A 289 28.05 22.60 -26.03
N THR A 290 26.86 22.92 -26.58
CA THR A 290 26.36 22.28 -27.80
C THR A 290 26.97 22.86 -29.07
N LEU A 291 27.32 24.14 -29.07
CA LEU A 291 27.95 24.80 -30.23
C LEU A 291 29.37 25.29 -29.91
N PRO A 292 30.32 25.21 -30.86
CA PRO A 292 31.66 25.73 -30.67
C PRO A 292 31.66 27.25 -30.35
N GLY A 293 32.22 27.62 -29.20
CA GLY A 293 32.29 29.01 -28.74
C GLY A 293 31.08 29.51 -27.93
N GLN A 294 30.09 28.66 -27.66
CA GLN A 294 28.95 29.00 -26.83
C GLN A 294 29.29 28.79 -25.33
N THR A 295 29.18 29.86 -24.54
CA THR A 295 29.50 29.86 -23.10
C THR A 295 28.29 29.88 -22.18
N SER A 296 27.09 30.11 -22.73
CA SER A 296 25.83 30.18 -21.96
C SER A 296 24.71 29.43 -22.66
N GLU A 297 23.74 28.95 -21.86
CA GLU A 297 22.49 28.36 -22.34
C GLU A 297 21.69 29.42 -23.12
N ILE A 298 21.14 29.03 -24.26
CA ILE A 298 20.23 29.86 -25.06
C ILE A 298 18.83 29.25 -24.94
N SER A 299 17.88 30.02 -24.45
CA SER A 299 16.48 29.57 -24.28
C SER A 299 15.55 30.48 -25.11
N LYS A 300 14.56 29.87 -25.76
CA LYS A 300 13.51 30.57 -26.53
C LYS A 300 12.17 29.93 -26.29
N VAL A 301 11.13 30.77 -26.14
CA VAL A 301 9.75 30.33 -25.90
C VAL A 301 8.96 30.49 -27.18
N GLN A 302 8.17 29.46 -27.52
CA GLN A 302 7.29 29.49 -28.69
C GLN A 302 5.98 28.70 -28.38
N GLU A 303 4.85 29.33 -28.70
CA GLU A 303 3.54 28.65 -28.67
C GLU A 303 3.31 27.91 -29.98
N ILE A 304 3.02 26.63 -29.91
CA ILE A 304 2.87 25.71 -31.04
C ILE A 304 1.54 24.97 -30.93
N PRO A 305 0.74 24.90 -32.02
CA PRO A 305 -0.49 24.12 -32.04
C PRO A 305 -0.27 22.64 -31.74
N ARG A 306 -1.12 22.06 -30.89
CA ARG A 306 -1.11 20.63 -30.52
C ARG A 306 -1.18 19.71 -31.72
N GLY A 307 -1.83 20.15 -32.78
CA GLY A 307 -1.95 19.41 -34.06
C GLY A 307 -0.71 19.37 -34.92
N PHE A 308 0.41 20.05 -34.54
CA PHE A 308 1.63 20.01 -35.31
C PHE A 308 2.39 18.70 -35.07
N ASP A 309 2.98 18.17 -36.14
CA ASP A 309 3.90 17.04 -36.08
C ASP A 309 5.33 17.50 -35.73
N VAL A 310 6.19 16.53 -35.35
CA VAL A 310 7.56 16.79 -34.90
C VAL A 310 8.39 17.45 -36.01
N TYR A 311 8.17 17.14 -37.30
CA TYR A 311 8.88 17.74 -38.40
C TYR A 311 8.61 19.25 -38.52
N ARG A 312 7.35 19.66 -38.34
CA ARG A 312 6.96 21.07 -38.30
C ARG A 312 7.62 21.81 -37.13
N ILE A 313 7.65 21.17 -35.96
CA ILE A 313 8.29 21.72 -34.79
C ILE A 313 9.79 21.89 -35.02
N LYS A 314 10.49 20.88 -35.56
CA LYS A 314 11.90 21.00 -35.96
C LYS A 314 12.14 22.12 -36.94
N GLY A 315 11.22 22.34 -37.89
CA GLY A 315 11.27 23.46 -38.82
C GLY A 315 11.21 24.83 -38.13
N ILE A 316 10.34 24.97 -37.13
CA ILE A 316 10.21 26.18 -36.31
C ILE A 316 11.47 26.38 -35.47
N VAL A 317 11.91 25.33 -34.74
CA VAL A 317 13.10 25.37 -33.89
C VAL A 317 14.36 25.68 -34.70
N GLY A 318 14.51 25.07 -35.89
CA GLY A 318 15.61 25.37 -36.81
C GLY A 318 15.69 26.86 -37.19
N LYS A 319 14.53 27.48 -37.47
CA LYS A 319 14.47 28.93 -37.69
C LYS A 319 14.79 29.75 -36.44
N LEU A 320 14.30 29.34 -35.29
CA LEU A 320 14.52 30.05 -34.02
C LEU A 320 15.99 30.08 -33.61
N PHE A 321 16.72 28.98 -33.81
CA PHE A 321 18.11 28.82 -33.35
C PHE A 321 19.14 28.92 -34.47
N ASP A 322 18.71 29.16 -35.71
CA ASP A 322 19.54 29.17 -36.94
C ASP A 322 20.27 27.82 -37.12
N LEU A 323 19.55 26.72 -36.94
CA LEU A 323 20.08 25.36 -37.03
C LEU A 323 19.36 24.57 -38.14
N ARG A 324 20.01 23.54 -38.67
CA ARG A 324 19.38 22.63 -39.64
C ARG A 324 18.31 21.77 -38.98
N PRO A 325 17.04 21.82 -39.41
CA PRO A 325 15.95 21.10 -38.74
C PRO A 325 16.18 19.59 -38.60
N LEU A 326 16.72 18.94 -39.61
CA LEU A 326 16.92 17.48 -39.64
C LEU A 326 18.11 17.02 -38.79
N SER A 327 19.00 17.92 -38.37
CA SER A 327 20.09 17.60 -37.45
C SER A 327 19.68 17.79 -35.96
N LEU A 328 18.45 18.23 -35.69
CA LEU A 328 17.97 18.45 -34.33
C LEU A 328 17.38 17.16 -33.74
N CYS A 329 17.73 16.87 -32.50
CA CYS A 329 17.02 15.94 -31.61
C CYS A 329 16.31 16.77 -30.56
N LEU A 330 15.03 16.47 -30.30
CA LEU A 330 14.18 17.18 -29.35
C LEU A 330 13.94 16.28 -28.15
N ILE A 331 14.47 16.64 -26.99
CA ILE A 331 14.31 15.88 -25.73
C ILE A 331 13.36 16.63 -24.83
N TRP A 332 12.18 16.09 -24.62
CA TRP A 332 11.21 16.63 -23.68
C TRP A 332 11.54 16.20 -22.24
N GLU A 333 11.76 17.18 -21.38
CA GLU A 333 11.93 17.00 -19.93
C GLU A 333 10.56 16.98 -19.27
N THR A 334 10.05 15.80 -18.92
CA THR A 334 8.69 15.64 -18.37
C THR A 334 8.54 16.24 -16.98
N GLY A 335 9.67 16.46 -16.29
CA GLY A 335 9.71 16.89 -14.88
C GLY A 335 9.34 15.76 -13.90
N GLU A 336 9.15 14.54 -14.40
CA GLU A 336 8.97 13.33 -13.62
C GLU A 336 10.31 12.66 -13.34
N TRP A 337 10.37 11.87 -12.28
CA TRP A 337 11.56 11.13 -11.89
C TRP A 337 11.26 9.65 -11.98
N ASP A 338 12.10 8.91 -12.69
CA ASP A 338 12.04 7.46 -12.78
C ASP A 338 13.13 6.83 -11.87
N PRO A 339 12.84 5.68 -11.22
CA PRO A 339 13.86 4.92 -10.54
C PRO A 339 14.87 4.38 -11.55
N VAL A 340 16.16 4.45 -11.23
CA VAL A 340 17.20 3.85 -12.08
C VAL A 340 17.11 2.35 -11.97
N ALA A 341 16.70 1.65 -13.05
CA ALA A 341 16.69 0.20 -13.12
C ALA A 341 18.14 -0.33 -13.04
N GLY A 342 18.38 -1.31 -12.16
CA GLY A 342 19.68 -2.00 -12.08
C GLY A 342 20.48 -1.77 -10.80
N TYR A 343 19.95 -1.12 -9.77
CA TYR A 343 20.46 -1.29 -8.42
C TYR A 343 19.82 -2.52 -7.79
N GLU A 344 20.18 -3.69 -8.28
CA GLU A 344 20.18 -4.89 -7.45
C GLU A 344 21.29 -4.66 -6.43
N ASP A 345 20.96 -4.55 -5.15
CA ASP A 345 21.92 -4.71 -4.08
C ASP A 345 22.50 -6.11 -4.30
N GLU A 346 23.77 -6.22 -4.69
CA GLU A 346 24.50 -7.46 -4.61
C GLU A 346 24.39 -7.90 -3.16
N GLU A 347 23.50 -8.86 -2.89
CA GLU A 347 23.56 -9.66 -1.68
C GLU A 347 24.94 -10.27 -1.65
N TYR A 348 25.82 -9.69 -0.85
CA TYR A 348 27.03 -10.35 -0.43
C TYR A 348 26.58 -11.55 0.41
N ASP A 349 26.57 -12.70 -0.24
CA ASP A 349 26.53 -14.01 0.38
C ASP A 349 27.76 -14.10 1.30
N SER A 350 27.56 -13.83 2.60
CA SER A 350 28.60 -13.89 3.61
C SER A 350 28.66 -15.28 4.21
N GLU A 351 29.00 -16.26 3.37
CA GLU A 351 29.59 -17.51 3.82
C GLU A 351 30.99 -17.62 3.21
N ASP A 352 31.99 -17.65 4.08
CA ASP A 352 33.43 -17.76 3.90
C ASP A 352 34.21 -16.44 3.91
N LEU A 353 34.70 -16.09 5.10
CA LEU A 353 36.12 -15.74 5.35
C LEU A 353 36.31 -15.49 6.85
N GLU A 354 36.91 -16.51 7.50
CA GLU A 354 37.59 -16.34 8.79
C GLU A 354 38.89 -15.53 8.59
N GLU A 355 39.15 -14.67 9.60
CA GLU A 355 40.43 -14.11 10.03
C GLU A 355 41.31 -13.26 9.07
N GLU A 356 41.48 -12.01 9.33
CA GLU A 356 42.61 -11.35 10.00
C GLU A 356 42.46 -9.82 9.96
N GLY A 357 42.81 -9.20 11.07
CA GLY A 357 42.59 -7.80 11.37
C GLY A 357 43.33 -6.81 10.49
N ASP A 358 42.71 -5.70 10.24
CA ASP A 358 43.30 -4.37 10.52
C ASP A 358 42.23 -3.29 10.50
N SER A 359 42.32 -2.40 11.50
CA SER A 359 41.42 -1.29 11.76
C SER A 359 41.58 -0.19 10.70
N VAL A 360 40.58 -0.01 9.85
CA VAL A 360 40.35 1.25 9.14
C VAL A 360 38.89 1.66 9.35
N THR A 361 38.69 2.64 10.22
CA THR A 361 37.43 3.35 10.40
C THR A 361 37.10 4.11 9.12
N VAL A 362 36.18 3.58 8.32
CA VAL A 362 35.57 4.31 7.21
C VAL A 362 34.24 4.87 7.69
N ASP A 363 34.18 6.20 7.77
CA ASP A 363 33.00 7.02 8.04
C ASP A 363 31.86 6.68 7.07
N THR A 364 30.88 5.86 7.51
CA THR A 364 29.65 5.54 6.78
C THR A 364 28.50 6.46 7.15
N LYS A 365 28.74 7.77 7.23
CA LYS A 365 27.68 8.78 7.36
C LYS A 365 27.79 9.78 6.22
N ASN A 366 27.09 9.57 5.15
CA ASN A 366 26.56 10.47 4.11
C ASN A 366 26.65 9.86 2.70
N ARG A 367 25.92 8.77 2.46
CA ARG A 367 25.50 8.48 1.07
C ARG A 367 24.07 9.00 0.94
N SER A 368 23.98 10.26 0.52
CA SER A 368 22.73 10.89 0.15
C SER A 368 22.02 10.07 -0.94
N ALA A 369 20.72 9.88 -0.77
CA ALA A 369 19.79 9.23 -1.70
C ALA A 369 19.70 9.88 -3.10
N LYS A 370 20.57 10.82 -3.43
CA LYS A 370 20.61 11.58 -4.70
C LYS A 370 21.00 10.78 -5.95
N GLY A 371 21.47 9.53 -5.82
CA GLY A 371 21.93 8.70 -6.94
C GLY A 371 20.93 7.69 -7.52
N LYS A 372 19.76 7.53 -6.90
CA LYS A 372 18.80 6.46 -7.27
C LYS A 372 17.67 6.90 -8.23
N TRP A 373 17.59 8.17 -8.59
CA TRP A 373 16.51 8.72 -9.40
C TRP A 373 17.07 9.47 -10.59
N MET A 374 16.50 9.23 -11.79
CA MET A 374 16.82 9.91 -13.02
C MET A 374 15.58 10.70 -13.47
N ARG A 375 15.78 11.94 -13.95
CA ARG A 375 14.71 12.70 -14.59
C ARG A 375 14.24 11.95 -15.82
N ARG A 376 12.93 11.81 -15.95
CA ARG A 376 12.33 11.20 -17.12
C ARG A 376 12.44 12.16 -18.29
N GLU A 377 13.22 11.75 -19.29
CA GLU A 377 13.40 12.45 -20.54
C GLU A 377 12.83 11.62 -21.67
N VAL A 378 12.09 12.24 -22.56
CA VAL A 378 11.44 11.56 -23.69
C VAL A 378 11.92 12.21 -25.00
N GLU A 379 12.54 11.44 -25.88
CA GLU A 379 12.83 11.91 -27.22
C GLU A 379 11.53 12.05 -28.02
N LEU A 380 11.28 13.24 -28.58
CA LEU A 380 10.20 13.45 -29.54
C LEU A 380 10.68 12.93 -30.90
N GLU A 381 10.41 11.66 -31.14
CA GLU A 381 10.83 10.96 -32.37
C GLU A 381 10.25 11.62 -33.62
N ASP A 382 11.00 11.53 -34.72
CA ASP A 382 10.62 12.02 -36.04
C ASP A 382 9.37 11.28 -36.52
N SER A 383 8.20 11.89 -36.38
CA SER A 383 6.94 11.30 -36.78
C SER A 383 5.95 12.32 -37.29
N THR A 384 4.96 11.85 -38.06
CA THR A 384 3.81 12.64 -38.51
C THR A 384 2.66 12.65 -37.48
N ARG A 385 2.86 12.06 -36.30
CA ARG A 385 1.88 12.11 -35.21
C ARG A 385 1.85 13.50 -34.61
N GLN A 386 0.66 13.90 -34.17
CA GLN A 386 0.47 15.20 -33.52
C GLN A 386 1.20 15.23 -32.17
N VAL A 387 1.96 16.28 -31.90
CA VAL A 387 2.73 16.44 -30.66
C VAL A 387 1.85 16.46 -29.41
N GLY A 388 0.62 16.92 -29.54
CA GLY A 388 -0.35 16.90 -28.43
C GLY A 388 -0.72 15.52 -27.92
N ASN A 389 -0.37 14.43 -28.63
CA ASN A 389 -0.53 13.05 -28.19
C ASN A 389 0.70 12.52 -27.45
N SER A 390 1.84 13.21 -27.55
CA SER A 390 3.12 12.80 -26.95
C SER A 390 3.50 13.69 -25.77
N VAL A 391 3.02 14.93 -25.73
CA VAL A 391 3.31 15.92 -24.70
C VAL A 391 2.07 16.21 -23.88
N ASP A 392 2.12 15.88 -22.61
CA ASP A 392 1.04 16.17 -21.67
C ASP A 392 1.12 17.63 -21.18
N GLY A 393 -0.07 18.26 -20.99
CA GLY A 393 -0.17 19.60 -20.46
C GLY A 393 -0.13 20.71 -21.52
N MET A 394 -0.03 21.95 -21.05
CA MET A 394 -0.03 23.17 -21.84
C MET A 394 1.36 23.80 -21.96
N GLU A 395 2.33 23.33 -21.20
CA GLU A 395 3.71 23.78 -21.21
C GLU A 395 4.66 22.59 -21.32
N ALA A 396 5.74 22.76 -22.10
CA ALA A 396 6.75 21.74 -22.27
C ALA A 396 8.16 22.37 -22.31
N LYS A 397 9.11 21.81 -21.56
CA LYS A 397 10.51 22.17 -21.64
C LYS A 397 11.25 21.15 -22.48
N VAL A 398 11.91 21.62 -23.55
CA VAL A 398 12.56 20.76 -24.54
C VAL A 398 14.02 21.15 -24.72
N ARG A 399 14.91 20.22 -24.44
CA ARG A 399 16.35 20.32 -24.71
C ARG A 399 16.63 20.01 -26.17
N LEU A 400 17.50 20.82 -26.78
CA LEU A 400 17.94 20.63 -28.15
C LEU A 400 19.31 19.94 -28.16
N GLU A 401 19.42 18.86 -28.91
CA GLU A 401 20.67 18.16 -29.16
C GLU A 401 20.93 18.11 -30.68
N LEU A 402 22.21 18.10 -31.09
CA LEU A 402 22.60 17.97 -32.48
C LEU A 402 23.02 16.53 -32.78
N ARG A 403 22.45 15.97 -33.86
CA ARG A 403 22.87 14.69 -34.44
C ARG A 403 24.02 14.88 -35.44
#